data_4bbddee3e7f9639c698ac02658fb6117
#
_entry.id   4bbddee3e7f9639c698ac02658fb6117
#
_cell.length_a   1.000
_cell.length_b   1.000
_cell.length_c   1.000
_cell.angle_alpha   90.00
_cell.angle_beta   90.00
_cell.angle_gamma   90.00
#
_symmetry.space_group_name_H-M   'P 1'
#
loop_
_entity.id
_entity.type
_entity.pdbx_description
1 polymer ?
#
loop_
_entity_poly.entity_id
_entity_poly.type
_entity_poly.pdbx_seq_one_letter_code
_entity_poly.pdbx_strand_id
1 'polypeptide(L)'
;MAKILRSETSLLKRQLAIGRELSRGTPMRLAVWGGALAVAALLGAHAVLTHTFHGAVFGALALVFAVGYEVHLREIAVESRNLEGGRRGEQKMAERLAEQLADDHVILNDLELRVAHERAQIDHLVIAPSGIYVIESKFWAGTLT
;
A
#
# COMPACT_ATOMS: atom_id res chain seq x y z
N MET A 1 27.50 -16.75 10.91
CA MET A 1 26.42 -15.98 10.24
C MET A 1 25.14 -16.78 10.29
N ALA A 2 24.11 -16.31 10.99
CA ALA A 2 22.87 -17.05 11.20
C ALA A 2 22.20 -17.40 9.86
N LYS A 3 21.55 -18.55 9.79
CA LYS A 3 20.88 -19.02 8.57
C LYS A 3 19.52 -18.32 8.44
N ILE A 4 19.34 -17.54 7.37
CA ILE A 4 18.08 -16.83 7.05
C ILE A 4 17.25 -17.68 6.09
N LEU A 5 16.00 -17.95 6.46
CA LEU A 5 14.98 -18.56 5.60
C LEU A 5 13.84 -17.54 5.41
N ARG A 6 13.43 -17.31 4.18
CA ARG A 6 12.39 -16.34 3.84
C ARG A 6 11.23 -17.04 3.16
N SER A 7 10.00 -16.75 3.57
CA SER A 7 8.80 -17.17 2.85
C SER A 7 8.30 -16.03 1.94
N GLU A 8 7.70 -16.38 0.80
CA GLU A 8 7.03 -15.37 -0.05
C GLU A 8 5.69 -15.01 0.60
N THR A 9 5.52 -13.75 0.96
CA THR A 9 4.38 -13.30 1.74
C THR A 9 3.21 -12.73 0.97
N SER A 10 2.07 -12.72 1.66
CA SER A 10 0.86 -11.98 1.32
C SER A 10 1.14 -10.49 1.12
N LEU A 11 2.06 -9.90 1.90
CA LEU A 11 2.47 -8.49 1.79
C LEU A 11 3.14 -8.17 0.46
N LEU A 12 4.06 -9.02 -0.02
CA LEU A 12 4.70 -8.81 -1.32
C LEU A 12 3.68 -8.84 -2.46
N LYS A 13 2.73 -9.79 -2.42
CA LYS A 13 1.65 -9.88 -3.41
C LYS A 13 0.77 -8.64 -3.38
N ARG A 14 0.42 -8.14 -2.20
CA ARG A 14 -0.37 -6.91 -2.01
C ARG A 14 0.38 -5.69 -2.54
N GLN A 15 1.68 -5.54 -2.25
CA GLN A 15 2.51 -4.45 -2.79
C GLN A 15 2.60 -4.47 -4.32
N LEU A 16 2.80 -5.64 -4.91
CA LEU A 16 2.83 -5.78 -6.37
C LEU A 16 1.49 -5.42 -7.02
N ALA A 17 0.38 -5.76 -6.38
CA ALA A 17 -0.96 -5.38 -6.83
C ALA A 17 -1.15 -3.86 -6.79
N ILE A 18 -0.84 -3.20 -5.67
CA ILE A 18 -0.90 -1.74 -5.50
C ILE A 18 0.04 -1.02 -6.49
N GLY A 19 1.27 -1.52 -6.66
CA GLY A 19 2.22 -0.96 -7.62
C GLY A 19 1.71 -0.99 -9.07
N ARG A 20 1.02 -2.08 -9.46
CA ARG A 20 0.37 -2.18 -10.79
C ARG A 20 -0.80 -1.21 -10.92
N GLU A 21 -1.58 -1.03 -9.88
CA GLU A 21 -2.71 -0.11 -9.85
C GLU A 21 -2.24 1.34 -9.97
N LEU A 22 -1.20 1.74 -9.24
CA LEU A 22 -0.59 3.06 -9.33
C LEU A 22 0.06 3.33 -10.69
N SER A 23 0.75 2.34 -11.28
CA SER A 23 1.38 2.51 -12.60
C SER A 23 0.36 2.69 -13.73
N ARG A 24 -0.81 2.06 -13.62
CA ARG A 24 -1.94 2.27 -14.54
C ARG A 24 -2.68 3.59 -14.26
N GLY A 25 -2.50 4.16 -13.07
CA GLY A 25 -3.22 5.33 -12.62
C GLY A 25 -2.90 6.59 -13.40
N THR A 26 -1.65 6.82 -13.84
CA THR A 26 -1.26 8.07 -14.50
C THR A 26 -2.02 8.33 -15.81
N PRO A 27 -2.03 7.42 -16.80
CA PRO A 27 -2.80 7.64 -18.03
C PRO A 27 -4.31 7.68 -17.75
N MET A 28 -4.80 6.88 -16.81
CA MET A 28 -6.20 6.88 -16.44
C MET A 28 -6.62 8.17 -15.72
N ARG A 29 -5.76 8.77 -14.90
CA ARG A 29 -5.99 10.09 -14.29
C ARG A 29 -6.15 11.16 -15.36
N LEU A 30 -5.25 11.20 -16.35
CA LEU A 30 -5.33 12.15 -17.46
C LEU A 30 -6.63 11.96 -18.26
N ALA A 31 -7.04 10.71 -18.51
CA ALA A 31 -8.28 10.41 -19.20
C ALA A 31 -9.52 10.84 -18.38
N VAL A 32 -9.56 10.57 -17.08
CA VAL A 32 -10.67 10.97 -16.20
C VAL A 32 -10.80 12.49 -16.11
N TRP A 33 -9.69 13.20 -15.86
CA TRP A 33 -9.71 14.65 -15.79
C TRP A 33 -10.00 15.31 -17.14
N GLY A 34 -9.38 14.83 -18.22
CA GLY A 34 -9.63 15.30 -19.57
C GLY A 34 -11.09 15.08 -19.99
N GLY A 35 -11.64 13.89 -19.71
CA GLY A 35 -13.03 13.57 -19.97
C GLY A 35 -14.00 14.43 -19.15
N ALA A 36 -13.76 14.58 -17.85
CA ALA A 36 -14.60 15.39 -16.97
C ALA A 36 -14.63 16.87 -17.40
N LEU A 37 -13.46 17.42 -17.73
CA LEU A 37 -13.36 18.81 -18.23
C LEU A 37 -14.07 18.98 -19.58
N ALA A 38 -13.91 18.05 -20.51
CA ALA A 38 -14.57 18.10 -21.81
C ALA A 38 -16.09 18.05 -21.66
N VAL A 39 -16.60 17.11 -20.83
CA VAL A 39 -18.04 17.01 -20.53
C VAL A 39 -18.55 18.28 -19.86
N ALA A 40 -17.84 18.81 -18.86
CA ALA A 40 -18.22 20.04 -18.17
C ALA A 40 -18.27 21.24 -19.14
N ALA A 41 -17.29 21.35 -20.05
CA ALA A 41 -17.23 22.43 -21.04
C ALA A 41 -18.39 22.32 -22.06
N LEU A 42 -18.65 21.12 -22.60
CA LEU A 42 -19.73 20.90 -23.57
C LEU A 42 -21.11 21.15 -22.96
N LEU A 43 -21.35 20.63 -21.76
CA LEU A 43 -22.63 20.81 -21.08
C LEU A 43 -22.82 22.24 -20.57
N GLY A 44 -21.73 22.91 -20.17
CA GLY A 44 -21.74 24.32 -19.81
C GLY A 44 -22.07 25.20 -21.03
N ALA A 45 -21.43 24.97 -22.18
CA ALA A 45 -21.75 25.67 -23.42
C ALA A 45 -23.20 25.42 -23.85
N HIS A 46 -23.69 24.19 -23.79
CA HIS A 46 -25.09 23.86 -24.08
C HIS A 46 -26.04 24.59 -23.12
N ALA A 47 -25.76 24.63 -21.83
CA ALA A 47 -26.59 25.33 -20.84
C ALA A 47 -26.71 26.85 -21.13
N VAL A 48 -25.60 27.48 -21.55
CA VAL A 48 -25.56 28.89 -21.94
C VAL A 48 -26.42 29.13 -23.21
N LEU A 49 -26.24 28.29 -24.22
CA LEU A 49 -26.93 28.44 -25.50
C LEU A 49 -28.46 28.19 -25.40
N THR A 50 -28.87 27.27 -24.55
CA THR A 50 -30.25 26.86 -24.41
C THR A 50 -30.97 27.47 -23.20
N HIS A 51 -30.24 28.27 -22.39
CA HIS A 51 -30.73 28.80 -21.12
C HIS A 51 -31.32 27.75 -20.17
N THR A 52 -30.73 26.50 -20.20
CA THR A 52 -31.16 25.37 -19.36
C THR A 52 -30.18 25.12 -18.22
N PHE A 53 -30.71 24.90 -17.03
CA PHE A 53 -29.87 24.65 -15.83
C PHE A 53 -29.28 23.22 -15.79
N HIS A 54 -29.92 22.27 -16.48
CA HIS A 54 -29.57 20.85 -16.39
C HIS A 54 -28.12 20.55 -16.84
N GLY A 55 -27.62 21.22 -17.88
CA GLY A 55 -26.26 21.04 -18.37
C GLY A 55 -25.19 21.41 -17.33
N ALA A 56 -25.42 22.50 -16.58
CA ALA A 56 -24.51 22.92 -15.52
C ALA A 56 -24.43 21.91 -14.38
N VAL A 57 -25.57 21.30 -14.00
CA VAL A 57 -25.60 20.25 -12.95
C VAL A 57 -24.79 19.03 -13.36
N PHE A 58 -24.97 18.51 -14.57
CA PHE A 58 -24.22 17.35 -15.05
C PHE A 58 -22.71 17.64 -15.19
N GLY A 59 -22.35 18.86 -15.63
CA GLY A 59 -20.95 19.30 -15.66
C GLY A 59 -20.33 19.31 -14.26
N ALA A 60 -21.02 19.83 -13.27
CA ALA A 60 -20.59 19.82 -11.87
C ALA A 60 -20.43 18.40 -11.32
N LEU A 61 -21.37 17.49 -11.61
CA LEU A 61 -21.28 16.08 -11.19
C LEU A 61 -20.06 15.38 -11.81
N ALA A 62 -19.72 15.64 -13.06
CA ALA A 62 -18.54 15.09 -13.70
C ALA A 62 -17.24 15.55 -12.99
N LEU A 63 -17.16 16.81 -12.58
CA LEU A 63 -16.03 17.34 -11.82
C LEU A 63 -15.95 16.72 -10.41
N VAL A 64 -17.09 16.57 -9.71
CA VAL A 64 -17.13 15.89 -8.39
C VAL A 64 -16.63 14.46 -8.50
N PHE A 65 -17.03 13.74 -9.56
CA PHE A 65 -16.53 12.40 -9.80
C PHE A 65 -15.01 12.37 -10.01
N ALA A 66 -14.46 13.30 -10.80
CA ALA A 66 -13.02 13.38 -11.02
C ALA A 66 -12.24 13.67 -9.72
N VAL A 67 -12.77 14.56 -8.87
CA VAL A 67 -12.18 14.85 -7.54
C VAL A 67 -12.24 13.61 -6.65
N GLY A 68 -13.36 12.91 -6.59
CA GLY A 68 -13.52 11.66 -5.81
C GLY A 68 -12.51 10.59 -6.25
N TYR A 69 -12.33 10.43 -7.55
CA TYR A 69 -11.33 9.52 -8.11
C TYR A 69 -9.89 9.90 -7.69
N GLU A 70 -9.57 11.19 -7.71
CA GLU A 70 -8.24 11.68 -7.26
C GLU A 70 -7.99 11.42 -5.77
N VAL A 71 -9.01 11.64 -4.92
CA VAL A 71 -8.93 11.34 -3.48
C VAL A 71 -8.66 9.86 -3.26
N HIS A 72 -9.40 8.99 -3.94
CA HIS A 72 -9.21 7.53 -3.86
C HIS A 72 -7.80 7.10 -4.25
N LEU A 73 -7.24 7.66 -5.33
CA LEU A 73 -5.86 7.37 -5.73
C LEU A 73 -4.83 7.84 -4.69
N ARG A 74 -5.08 8.96 -4.01
CA ARG A 74 -4.20 9.44 -2.92
C ARG A 74 -4.22 8.50 -1.72
N GLU A 75 -5.37 7.96 -1.35
CA GLU A 75 -5.48 6.97 -0.27
C GLU A 75 -4.66 5.71 -0.59
N ILE A 76 -4.79 5.16 -1.81
CA ILE A 76 -3.99 4.03 -2.28
C ILE A 76 -2.48 4.34 -2.22
N ALA A 77 -2.07 5.54 -2.62
CA ALA A 77 -0.67 5.95 -2.59
C ALA A 77 -0.13 6.11 -1.16
N VAL A 78 -0.95 6.54 -0.21
CA VAL A 78 -0.59 6.60 1.22
C VAL A 78 -0.44 5.19 1.78
N GLU A 79 -1.38 4.29 1.52
CA GLU A 79 -1.31 2.89 1.94
C GLU A 79 -0.04 2.20 1.41
N SER A 80 0.28 2.42 0.14
CA SER A 80 1.49 1.89 -0.49
C SER A 80 2.77 2.33 0.25
N ARG A 81 2.87 3.62 0.58
CA ARG A 81 4.03 4.16 1.33
C ARG A 81 4.15 3.58 2.72
N ASN A 82 3.02 3.40 3.42
CA ASN A 82 3.01 2.82 4.76
C ASN A 82 3.47 1.35 4.73
N LEU A 83 2.99 0.56 3.76
CA LEU A 83 3.43 -0.83 3.57
C LEU A 83 4.93 -0.92 3.23
N GLU A 84 5.43 -0.01 2.41
CA GLU A 84 6.84 0.03 2.06
C GLU A 84 7.72 0.41 3.26
N GLY A 85 7.26 1.35 4.10
CA GLY A 85 7.92 1.71 5.36
C GLY A 85 8.01 0.54 6.32
N GLY A 86 6.90 -0.19 6.54
CA GLY A 86 6.86 -1.40 7.35
C GLY A 86 7.87 -2.44 6.87
N ARG A 87 7.84 -2.77 5.57
CA ARG A 87 8.76 -3.75 4.97
C ARG A 87 10.23 -3.37 5.12
N ARG A 88 10.57 -2.08 4.97
CA ARG A 88 11.95 -1.60 5.19
C ARG A 88 12.39 -1.77 6.64
N GLY A 89 11.47 -1.56 7.59
CA GLY A 89 11.72 -1.81 9.02
C GLY A 89 12.01 -3.27 9.30
N GLU A 90 11.17 -4.18 8.81
CA GLU A 90 11.35 -5.63 8.94
C GLU A 90 12.67 -6.09 8.31
N GLN A 91 12.99 -5.61 7.10
CA GLN A 91 14.24 -5.97 6.44
C GLN A 91 15.47 -5.53 7.25
N LYS A 92 15.49 -4.29 7.76
CA LYS A 92 16.57 -3.80 8.61
C LYS A 92 16.70 -4.60 9.91
N MET A 93 15.57 -5.02 10.50
CA MET A 93 15.60 -5.88 11.68
C MET A 93 16.19 -7.25 11.34
N ALA A 94 15.77 -7.89 10.26
CA ALA A 94 16.30 -9.16 9.80
C ALA A 94 17.83 -9.10 9.56
N GLU A 95 18.33 -8.02 8.94
CA GLU A 95 19.75 -7.78 8.70
C GLU A 95 20.51 -7.67 10.04
N ARG A 96 20.01 -6.87 11.00
CA ARG A 96 20.61 -6.72 12.32
C ARG A 96 20.63 -8.02 13.10
N LEU A 97 19.54 -8.79 13.08
CA LEU A 97 19.51 -10.11 13.73
C LEU A 97 20.55 -11.05 13.12
N ALA A 98 20.69 -11.05 11.79
CA ALA A 98 21.70 -11.87 11.11
C ALA A 98 23.14 -11.48 11.43
N GLU A 99 23.40 -10.19 11.66
CA GLU A 99 24.73 -9.68 12.02
C GLU A 99 25.10 -9.94 13.48
N GLN A 100 24.11 -9.88 14.37
CA GLN A 100 24.36 -9.93 15.83
C GLN A 100 24.24 -11.32 16.42
N LEU A 101 23.50 -12.25 15.77
CA LEU A 101 23.31 -13.59 16.27
C LEU A 101 24.41 -14.54 15.79
N ALA A 102 24.77 -15.49 16.65
CA ALA A 102 25.78 -16.52 16.37
C ALA A 102 25.30 -17.52 15.31
N ASP A 103 26.22 -18.35 14.81
CA ASP A 103 25.98 -19.29 13.71
C ASP A 103 25.06 -20.46 14.08
N ASP A 104 24.86 -20.71 15.36
CA ASP A 104 23.96 -21.72 15.90
C ASP A 104 22.50 -21.25 16.00
N HIS A 105 22.20 -20.03 15.52
CA HIS A 105 20.85 -19.48 15.46
C HIS A 105 20.27 -19.62 14.05
N VAL A 106 18.97 -19.91 14.00
CA VAL A 106 18.19 -19.92 12.74
C VAL A 106 17.14 -18.82 12.80
N ILE A 107 17.13 -17.96 11.79
CA ILE A 107 16.17 -16.86 11.66
C ILE A 107 15.20 -17.21 10.55
N LEU A 108 13.92 -17.27 10.88
CA LEU A 108 12.82 -17.42 9.94
C LEU A 108 12.10 -16.08 9.87
N ASN A 109 12.07 -15.49 8.68
CA ASN A 109 11.40 -14.20 8.46
C ASN A 109 10.08 -14.43 7.75
N ASP A 110 9.06 -13.65 8.15
CA ASP A 110 7.85 -13.50 7.42
C ASP A 110 7.04 -14.82 7.36
N LEU A 111 6.75 -15.38 8.52
CA LEU A 111 6.01 -16.63 8.65
C LEU A 111 4.50 -16.37 8.69
N GLU A 112 3.76 -17.07 7.84
CA GLU A 112 2.30 -17.14 7.91
C GLU A 112 1.90 -18.47 8.57
N LEU A 113 1.36 -18.38 9.77
CA LEU A 113 0.81 -19.51 10.50
C LEU A 113 -0.69 -19.61 10.24
N ARG A 114 -1.17 -20.84 10.02
CA ARG A 114 -2.60 -21.14 9.91
C ARG A 114 -2.96 -22.08 11.04
N VAL A 115 -3.85 -21.62 11.92
CA VAL A 115 -4.39 -22.41 13.02
C VAL A 115 -5.91 -22.44 12.85
N ALA A 116 -6.44 -23.58 12.47
CA ALA A 116 -7.86 -23.78 12.11
C ALA A 116 -8.32 -22.80 11.02
N HIS A 117 -9.09 -21.77 11.36
CA HIS A 117 -9.59 -20.75 10.41
C HIS A 117 -8.90 -19.41 10.53
N GLU A 118 -7.96 -19.27 11.46
CA GLU A 118 -7.22 -18.03 11.70
C GLU A 118 -5.85 -18.04 11.02
N ARG A 119 -5.41 -16.86 10.63
CA ARG A 119 -4.07 -16.64 10.10
C ARG A 119 -3.34 -15.66 11.01
N ALA A 120 -2.17 -16.03 11.45
CA ALA A 120 -1.26 -15.17 12.19
C ALA A 120 0.02 -15.00 11.38
N GLN A 121 0.50 -13.77 11.29
CA GLN A 121 1.78 -13.44 10.68
C GLN A 121 2.79 -13.16 11.80
N ILE A 122 3.97 -13.72 11.66
CA ILE A 122 5.11 -13.50 12.55
C ILE A 122 6.22 -12.86 11.71
N ASP A 123 6.67 -11.67 12.09
CA ASP A 123 7.70 -10.94 11.36
C ASP A 123 9.04 -11.68 11.40
N HIS A 124 9.48 -12.07 12.59
CA HIS A 124 10.71 -12.84 12.76
C HIS A 124 10.54 -13.90 13.86
N LEU A 125 11.01 -15.11 13.58
CA LEU A 125 11.16 -16.19 14.53
C LEU A 125 12.63 -16.57 14.63
N VAL A 126 13.20 -16.49 15.82
CA VAL A 126 14.58 -16.87 16.08
C VAL A 126 14.58 -18.19 16.87
N ILE A 127 15.23 -19.21 16.31
CA ILE A 127 15.47 -20.48 16.99
C ILE A 127 16.92 -20.47 17.45
N ALA A 128 17.12 -20.53 18.76
CA ALA A 128 18.42 -20.49 19.43
C ALA A 128 18.58 -21.72 20.35
N PRO A 129 19.78 -22.06 20.76
CA PRO A 129 20.00 -23.12 21.76
C PRO A 129 19.27 -22.87 23.07
N SER A 130 19.02 -21.61 23.43
CA SER A 130 18.30 -21.19 24.64
C SER A 130 16.78 -21.23 24.49
N GLY A 131 16.23 -21.35 23.29
CA GLY A 131 14.77 -21.38 23.05
C GLY A 131 14.33 -20.77 21.72
N ILE A 132 13.01 -20.57 21.62
CA ILE A 132 12.36 -19.98 20.44
C ILE A 132 11.86 -18.59 20.82
N TYR A 133 12.21 -17.59 20.02
CA TYR A 133 11.85 -16.19 20.24
C TYR A 133 11.01 -15.67 19.08
N VAL A 134 9.85 -15.08 19.38
CA VAL A 134 9.01 -14.40 18.42
C VAL A 134 9.28 -12.90 18.53
N ILE A 135 9.67 -12.27 17.43
CA ILE A 135 9.98 -10.85 17.37
C ILE A 135 9.04 -10.19 16.37
N GLU A 136 8.27 -9.22 16.85
CA GLU A 136 7.43 -8.36 16.05
C GLU A 136 8.13 -7.01 15.87
N SER A 137 8.24 -6.54 14.63
CA SER A 137 8.86 -5.26 14.32
C SER A 137 7.80 -4.20 14.00
N LYS A 138 7.89 -3.04 14.68
CA LYS A 138 7.02 -1.91 14.39
C LYS A 138 7.83 -0.73 13.87
N PHE A 139 7.49 -0.29 12.67
CA PHE A 139 8.08 0.93 12.12
C PHE A 139 7.29 2.15 12.63
N TRP A 140 7.95 2.95 13.45
CA TRP A 140 7.42 4.22 13.94
C TRP A 140 8.15 5.37 13.26
N ALA A 141 7.41 6.26 12.62
CA ALA A 141 7.94 7.53 12.15
C ALA A 141 7.70 8.57 13.25
N GLY A 142 8.73 8.83 14.08
CA GLY A 142 8.65 9.81 15.16
C GLY A 142 9.77 9.65 16.19
N THR A 143 9.85 10.61 17.11
CA THR A 143 10.78 10.56 18.25
C THR A 143 10.02 10.01 19.44
N LEU A 144 10.56 8.96 20.07
CA LEU A 144 10.08 8.49 21.37
C LEU A 144 10.60 9.47 22.41
N THR A 145 9.71 10.19 23.06
CA THR A 145 10.01 11.05 24.24
C THR A 145 9.64 10.32 25.52
#